data_064352ae6896009dd3b7eaebeff9b53b
#
_entry.id   064352ae6896009dd3b7eaebeff9b53b
#
_cell.length_a   1.000
_cell.length_b   1.000
_cell.length_c   1.000
_cell.angle_alpha   90.00
_cell.angle_beta   90.00
_cell.angle_gamma   90.00
#
_symmetry.space_group_name_H-M   'P 1'
#
loop_
_entity.id
_entity.type
_entity.pdbx_description
1 polymer ?
#
loop_
_entity_poly.entity_id
_entity_poly.type
_entity_poly.pdbx_seq_one_letter_code
_entity_poly.pdbx_strand_id
1 'polypeptide(L)'
;GVIPVEDFFKRSSFEQIKISPDGRHLAAIVPLEFESSLVIMDIESKKITGSFRPSPDTYIQEFYWVNPTRVLFTTGIKRGRNEQASWSGAWYGMNADGSQVGKGYATEYRASLLDTMQDDDKLVLVQYRGDKGIETYGYMNVYNGDIRPTHKRAPDANYGTFYSDNNADVRLYETAKTYKDVKIYGRKD
;
A
#
# COMPACT_ATOMS: atom_id res chain seq x y z
N GLY A 1 -7.62 15.87 -19.63
CA GLY A 1 -8.52 15.20 -20.58
C GLY A 1 -8.72 13.77 -20.15
N VAL A 2 -9.94 13.26 -20.26
CA VAL A 2 -10.27 11.85 -20.00
C VAL A 2 -9.64 11.02 -21.13
N ILE A 3 -8.79 10.07 -20.77
CA ILE A 3 -8.22 9.12 -21.75
C ILE A 3 -9.33 8.14 -22.14
N PRO A 4 -9.68 7.97 -23.42
CA PRO A 4 -10.64 6.96 -23.85
C PRO A 4 -10.15 5.56 -23.46
N VAL A 5 -11.07 4.68 -23.05
CA VAL A 5 -10.75 3.30 -22.60
C VAL A 5 -9.97 2.52 -23.67
N GLU A 6 -10.32 2.70 -24.96
CA GLU A 6 -9.63 2.07 -26.08
C GLU A 6 -8.17 2.52 -26.22
N ASP A 7 -7.89 3.80 -25.97
CA ASP A 7 -6.52 4.33 -26.01
C ASP A 7 -5.73 3.91 -24.77
N PHE A 8 -6.41 3.71 -23.65
CA PHE A 8 -5.86 3.19 -22.43
C PHE A 8 -5.28 1.78 -22.60
N PHE A 9 -6.02 0.89 -23.26
CA PHE A 9 -5.57 -0.48 -23.52
C PHE A 9 -4.62 -0.64 -24.70
N LYS A 10 -4.59 0.29 -25.65
CA LYS A 10 -3.75 0.20 -26.86
C LYS A 10 -2.31 0.67 -26.66
N ARG A 11 -2.03 1.51 -25.68
CA ARG A 11 -0.73 2.20 -25.54
C ARG A 11 0.03 1.92 -24.26
N SER A 12 -0.57 1.25 -23.28
CA SER A 12 0.02 1.17 -21.95
C SER A 12 0.49 -0.24 -21.63
N SER A 13 1.78 -0.36 -21.38
CA SER A 13 2.27 -1.45 -20.57
C SER A 13 1.83 -1.17 -19.13
N PHE A 14 0.94 -1.98 -18.57
CA PHE A 14 0.57 -1.88 -17.17
C PHE A 14 1.68 -2.48 -16.31
N GLU A 15 2.04 -1.82 -15.21
CA GLU A 15 3.05 -2.35 -14.29
C GLU A 15 2.43 -3.32 -13.28
N GLN A 16 1.23 -3.02 -12.82
CA GLN A 16 0.46 -3.87 -11.90
C GLN A 16 -1.02 -3.81 -12.27
N ILE A 17 -1.69 -4.96 -12.21
CA ILE A 17 -3.14 -5.06 -12.41
C ILE A 17 -3.70 -5.94 -11.30
N LYS A 18 -4.73 -5.46 -10.59
CA LYS A 18 -5.44 -6.24 -9.55
C LYS A 18 -6.94 -6.02 -9.66
N ILE A 19 -7.69 -7.10 -9.49
CA ILE A 19 -9.15 -7.10 -9.44
C ILE A 19 -9.59 -6.88 -7.99
N SER A 20 -10.67 -6.12 -7.77
CA SER A 20 -11.28 -5.93 -6.45
C SER A 20 -11.78 -7.25 -5.86
N PRO A 21 -11.87 -7.40 -4.53
CA PRO A 21 -12.32 -8.65 -3.90
C PRO A 21 -13.69 -9.14 -4.35
N ASP A 22 -14.58 -8.25 -4.76
CA ASP A 22 -15.92 -8.57 -5.28
C ASP A 22 -15.96 -8.81 -6.80
N GLY A 23 -14.82 -8.68 -7.50
CA GLY A 23 -14.70 -8.88 -8.94
C GLY A 23 -15.29 -7.77 -9.81
N ARG A 24 -15.73 -6.64 -9.24
CA ARG A 24 -16.42 -5.57 -9.98
C ARG A 24 -15.51 -4.53 -10.59
N HIS A 25 -14.35 -4.32 -9.99
CA HIS A 25 -13.41 -3.29 -10.44
C HIS A 25 -12.05 -3.89 -10.77
N LEU A 26 -11.38 -3.26 -11.71
CA LEU A 26 -9.99 -3.52 -12.05
C LEU A 26 -9.21 -2.24 -11.76
N ALA A 27 -8.15 -2.34 -10.98
CA ALA A 27 -7.20 -1.25 -10.76
C ALA A 27 -5.87 -1.56 -11.43
N ALA A 28 -5.21 -0.55 -11.98
CA ALA A 28 -3.92 -0.70 -12.66
C ALA A 28 -3.03 0.53 -12.46
N ILE A 29 -1.72 0.29 -12.38
CA ILE A 29 -0.70 1.33 -12.50
C ILE A 29 -0.38 1.53 -13.97
N VAL A 30 -0.54 2.75 -14.44
CA VAL A 30 -0.27 3.18 -15.81
C VAL A 30 0.99 4.02 -15.82
N PRO A 31 2.09 3.53 -16.42
CA PRO A 31 3.29 4.32 -16.56
C PRO A 31 3.06 5.46 -17.58
N LEU A 32 3.57 6.63 -17.24
CA LEU A 32 3.66 7.80 -18.09
C LEU A 32 5.14 8.19 -18.24
N GLU A 33 5.44 9.17 -19.09
CA GLU A 33 6.84 9.50 -19.39
C GLU A 33 7.67 9.90 -18.16
N PHE A 34 7.07 10.70 -17.26
CA PHE A 34 7.77 11.21 -16.05
C PHE A 34 7.05 10.91 -14.75
N GLU A 35 6.03 10.07 -14.77
CA GLU A 35 5.20 9.74 -13.60
C GLU A 35 4.45 8.43 -13.85
N SER A 36 3.66 7.97 -12.89
CA SER A 36 2.66 6.94 -13.12
C SER A 36 1.32 7.31 -12.50
N SER A 37 0.24 6.80 -13.05
CA SER A 37 -1.11 7.03 -12.53
C SER A 37 -1.74 5.72 -12.05
N LEU A 38 -2.55 5.78 -11.00
CA LEU A 38 -3.44 4.71 -10.62
C LEU A 38 -4.80 4.93 -11.29
N VAL A 39 -5.31 3.93 -11.97
CA VAL A 39 -6.60 4.00 -12.67
C VAL A 39 -7.48 2.85 -12.22
N ILE A 40 -8.75 3.12 -11.99
CA ILE A 40 -9.77 2.13 -11.62
C ILE A 40 -10.86 2.14 -12.69
N MET A 41 -11.24 0.93 -13.11
CA MET A 41 -12.27 0.71 -14.12
C MET A 41 -13.33 -0.25 -13.58
N ASP A 42 -14.60 0.03 -13.83
CA ASP A 42 -15.69 -0.93 -13.64
C ASP A 42 -15.64 -1.95 -14.78
N ILE A 43 -15.60 -3.24 -14.42
CA ILE A 43 -15.36 -4.33 -15.39
C ILE A 43 -16.56 -4.53 -16.32
N GLU A 44 -17.78 -4.37 -15.82
CA GLU A 44 -19.01 -4.58 -16.60
C GLU A 44 -19.20 -3.48 -17.63
N SER A 45 -19.19 -2.23 -17.19
CA SER A 45 -19.40 -1.06 -18.07
C SER A 45 -18.16 -0.67 -18.87
N LYS A 46 -16.97 -1.19 -18.51
CA LYS A 46 -15.67 -0.82 -19.09
C LYS A 46 -15.35 0.67 -19.00
N LYS A 47 -15.93 1.36 -18.01
CA LYS A 47 -15.70 2.79 -17.79
C LYS A 47 -14.68 3.01 -16.69
N ILE A 48 -13.82 4.00 -16.87
CA ILE A 48 -12.93 4.49 -15.81
C ILE A 48 -13.82 5.18 -14.77
N THR A 49 -13.78 4.69 -13.54
CA THR A 49 -14.56 5.19 -12.41
C THR A 49 -13.71 6.03 -11.47
N GLY A 50 -12.41 5.76 -11.39
CA GLY A 50 -11.50 6.51 -10.55
C GLY A 50 -10.11 6.63 -11.17
N SER A 51 -9.43 7.73 -10.89
CA SER A 51 -8.03 7.90 -11.26
C SER A 51 -7.32 8.83 -10.28
N PHE A 52 -6.05 8.50 -10.01
CA PHE A 52 -5.15 9.35 -9.25
C PHE A 52 -3.87 9.58 -10.04
N ARG A 53 -3.55 10.85 -10.27
CA ARG A 53 -2.32 11.29 -10.90
C ARG A 53 -1.51 12.08 -9.88
N PRO A 54 -0.35 11.62 -9.45
CA PRO A 54 0.48 12.34 -8.50
C PRO A 54 1.12 13.58 -9.14
N SER A 55 1.91 14.31 -8.35
CA SER A 55 2.74 15.40 -8.87
C SER A 55 3.81 14.87 -9.84
N PRO A 56 4.36 15.71 -10.73
CA PRO A 56 5.48 15.34 -11.59
C PRO A 56 6.62 14.68 -10.81
N ASP A 57 7.36 13.78 -11.47
CA ASP A 57 8.46 12.97 -10.91
C ASP A 57 8.05 12.03 -9.77
N THR A 58 6.73 11.87 -9.54
CA THR A 58 6.18 10.97 -8.53
C THR A 58 5.54 9.76 -9.21
N TYR A 59 5.82 8.59 -8.69
CA TYR A 59 5.38 7.29 -9.23
C TYR A 59 4.57 6.54 -8.21
N ILE A 60 3.47 5.92 -8.63
CA ILE A 60 2.77 4.92 -7.83
C ILE A 60 3.70 3.69 -7.78
N GLN A 61 4.03 3.21 -6.59
CA GLN A 61 4.92 2.05 -6.43
C GLN A 61 4.15 0.75 -6.28
N GLU A 62 3.16 0.77 -5.40
CA GLU A 62 2.32 -0.39 -5.09
C GLU A 62 0.91 0.06 -4.72
N PHE A 63 -0.06 -0.79 -4.96
CA PHE A 63 -1.42 -0.58 -4.47
C PHE A 63 -2.05 -1.88 -4.00
N TYR A 64 -3.05 -1.75 -3.12
CA TYR A 64 -3.77 -2.87 -2.51
C TYR A 64 -5.25 -2.54 -2.44
N TRP A 65 -6.10 -3.49 -2.85
CA TRP A 65 -7.50 -3.47 -2.49
C TRP A 65 -7.62 -3.82 -1.01
N VAL A 66 -8.17 -2.91 -0.21
CA VAL A 66 -8.37 -3.10 1.23
C VAL A 66 -9.82 -3.44 1.58
N ASN A 67 -10.72 -3.18 0.65
CA ASN A 67 -12.08 -3.66 0.63
C ASN A 67 -12.60 -3.60 -0.83
N PRO A 68 -13.85 -4.03 -1.15
CA PRO A 68 -14.36 -4.04 -2.51
C PRO A 68 -14.38 -2.68 -3.22
N THR A 69 -14.39 -1.60 -2.47
CA THR A 69 -14.58 -0.24 -3.01
C THR A 69 -13.43 0.72 -2.70
N ARG A 70 -12.33 0.26 -2.08
CA ARG A 70 -11.22 1.15 -1.71
C ARG A 70 -9.86 0.55 -1.96
N VAL A 71 -8.96 1.36 -2.49
CA VAL A 71 -7.55 1.04 -2.65
C VAL A 71 -6.68 1.90 -1.72
N LEU A 72 -5.63 1.29 -1.16
CA LEU A 72 -4.48 1.98 -0.60
C LEU A 72 -3.31 1.86 -1.58
N PHE A 73 -2.49 2.90 -1.66
CA PHE A 73 -1.31 2.90 -2.51
C PHE A 73 -0.18 3.75 -1.94
N THR A 74 1.03 3.44 -2.36
CA THR A 74 2.24 4.20 -2.00
C THR A 74 2.79 4.93 -3.19
N THR A 75 3.55 5.99 -2.92
CA THR A 75 4.25 6.75 -3.94
C THR A 75 5.76 6.78 -3.69
N GLY A 76 6.51 6.97 -4.76
CA GLY A 76 7.95 7.17 -4.71
C GLY A 76 8.39 8.29 -5.64
N ILE A 77 9.53 8.90 -5.34
CA ILE A 77 10.12 9.99 -6.12
C ILE A 77 11.37 9.47 -6.82
N LYS A 78 11.51 9.73 -8.11
CA LYS A 78 12.75 9.54 -8.87
C LYS A 78 13.51 10.85 -8.93
N ARG A 79 14.81 10.82 -8.62
CA ARG A 79 15.68 11.98 -8.72
C ARG A 79 16.49 12.02 -10.02
N GLY A 80 16.43 10.95 -10.82
CA GLY A 80 17.14 10.82 -12.09
C GLY A 80 16.44 9.83 -13.03
N ARG A 81 16.70 9.95 -14.34
CA ARG A 81 16.01 9.14 -15.38
C ARG A 81 16.17 7.63 -15.22
N ASN A 82 17.30 7.17 -14.68
CA ASN A 82 17.65 5.75 -14.55
C ASN A 82 17.57 5.25 -13.10
N GLU A 83 17.05 6.06 -12.18
CA GLU A 83 16.95 5.67 -10.77
C GLU A 83 15.63 4.98 -10.50
N GLN A 84 15.66 4.05 -9.58
CA GLN A 84 14.47 3.46 -9.01
C GLN A 84 13.80 4.48 -8.08
N ALA A 85 12.47 4.61 -8.13
CA ALA A 85 11.76 5.53 -7.27
C ALA A 85 11.98 5.19 -5.79
N SER A 86 12.43 6.17 -5.01
CA SER A 86 12.55 6.04 -3.55
C SER A 86 11.17 6.22 -2.93
N TRP A 87 10.77 5.32 -2.04
CA TRP A 87 9.52 5.44 -1.31
C TRP A 87 9.40 6.77 -0.56
N SER A 88 8.29 7.47 -0.72
CA SER A 88 8.03 8.76 -0.08
C SER A 88 7.71 8.64 1.42
N GLY A 89 7.38 7.45 1.90
CA GLY A 89 6.92 7.21 3.26
C GLY A 89 5.43 7.43 3.45
N ALA A 90 4.71 7.85 2.41
CA ALA A 90 3.30 8.19 2.47
C ALA A 90 2.42 7.07 1.91
N TRP A 91 1.30 6.84 2.57
CA TRP A 91 0.16 6.08 2.08
C TRP A 91 -0.93 7.02 1.60
N TYR A 92 -1.60 6.64 0.56
CA TYR A 92 -2.78 7.31 0.01
C TYR A 92 -3.93 6.31 -0.06
N GLY A 93 -5.16 6.79 0.02
CA GLY A 93 -6.34 5.97 -0.21
C GLY A 93 -7.28 6.64 -1.18
N MET A 94 -7.99 5.86 -1.99
CA MET A 94 -9.00 6.34 -2.93
C MET A 94 -10.12 5.31 -3.05
N ASN A 95 -11.36 5.77 -3.13
CA ASN A 95 -12.48 4.89 -3.45
C ASN A 95 -12.47 4.52 -4.94
N ALA A 96 -13.11 3.41 -5.29
CA ALA A 96 -13.21 2.92 -6.66
C ALA A 96 -13.90 3.91 -7.62
N ASP A 97 -14.75 4.78 -7.11
CA ASP A 97 -15.40 5.87 -7.84
C ASP A 97 -14.54 7.15 -7.95
N GLY A 98 -13.30 7.11 -7.50
CA GLY A 98 -12.39 8.25 -7.48
C GLY A 98 -12.61 9.24 -6.34
N SER A 99 -13.59 9.00 -5.47
CA SER A 99 -13.87 9.86 -4.33
C SER A 99 -12.96 9.56 -3.13
N GLN A 100 -13.03 10.42 -2.10
CA GLN A 100 -12.32 10.29 -0.84
C GLN A 100 -10.83 9.99 -1.01
N VAL A 101 -10.17 10.76 -1.86
CA VAL A 101 -8.71 10.70 -2.00
C VAL A 101 -8.08 11.22 -0.71
N GLY A 102 -7.43 10.32 0.03
CA GLY A 102 -6.70 10.65 1.25
C GLY A 102 -5.39 11.37 0.93
N LYS A 103 -5.01 12.31 1.79
CA LYS A 103 -3.76 13.08 1.66
C LYS A 103 -2.66 12.41 2.47
N GLY A 104 -1.94 11.47 1.88
CA GLY A 104 -0.68 10.96 2.43
C GLY A 104 -0.67 10.68 3.93
N TYR A 105 -1.28 9.57 4.36
CA TYR A 105 -1.27 9.18 5.77
C TYR A 105 -0.05 8.38 6.17
N ALA A 106 0.12 8.21 7.47
CA ALA A 106 1.18 7.42 8.10
C ALA A 106 2.61 7.82 7.71
N THR A 107 2.80 9.02 7.19
CA THR A 107 4.12 9.55 6.83
C THR A 107 5.06 9.66 8.01
N GLU A 108 4.53 10.04 9.17
CA GLU A 108 5.29 10.19 10.41
C GLU A 108 5.92 8.87 10.86
N TYR A 109 5.21 7.77 10.70
CA TYR A 109 5.63 6.46 11.17
C TYR A 109 6.33 5.60 10.11
N ARG A 110 6.29 5.98 8.84
CA ARG A 110 6.74 5.15 7.72
C ARG A 110 6.21 3.71 7.80
N ALA A 111 4.91 3.59 8.00
CA ALA A 111 4.26 2.32 8.19
C ALA A 111 4.32 1.45 6.94
N SER A 112 4.58 0.15 7.12
CA SER A 112 4.52 -0.87 6.06
C SER A 112 3.28 -1.73 6.26
N LEU A 113 2.60 -2.10 5.18
CA LEU A 113 1.45 -2.99 5.21
C LEU A 113 1.90 -4.41 5.56
N LEU A 114 1.23 -5.02 6.55
CA LEU A 114 1.39 -6.43 6.90
C LEU A 114 0.23 -7.26 6.36
N ASP A 115 -1.00 -6.76 6.51
CA ASP A 115 -2.19 -7.48 6.09
C ASP A 115 -3.32 -6.51 5.74
N THR A 116 -4.09 -6.84 4.70
CA THR A 116 -5.26 -6.04 4.28
C THR A 116 -6.49 -6.28 5.12
N MET A 117 -6.49 -7.29 6.00
CA MET A 117 -7.58 -7.62 6.91
C MET A 117 -8.91 -7.79 6.17
N GLN A 118 -9.03 -8.80 5.31
CA GLN A 118 -10.15 -9.00 4.37
C GLN A 118 -11.55 -8.96 5.02
N ASP A 119 -11.64 -9.23 6.31
CA ASP A 119 -12.89 -9.20 7.08
C ASP A 119 -13.18 -7.83 7.72
N ASP A 120 -12.35 -6.81 7.49
CA ASP A 120 -12.54 -5.45 8.02
C ASP A 120 -12.49 -4.41 6.90
N ASP A 121 -13.58 -3.70 6.69
CA ASP A 121 -13.70 -2.68 5.62
C ASP A 121 -12.95 -1.37 5.92
N LYS A 122 -12.44 -1.20 7.14
CA LYS A 122 -11.90 0.09 7.61
C LYS A 122 -10.46 0.03 8.08
N LEU A 123 -9.99 -1.15 8.46
CA LEU A 123 -8.68 -1.32 9.08
C LEU A 123 -7.77 -2.20 8.24
N VAL A 124 -6.49 -1.90 8.29
CA VAL A 124 -5.41 -2.76 7.80
C VAL A 124 -4.37 -2.92 8.90
N LEU A 125 -3.67 -4.03 8.91
CA LEU A 125 -2.57 -4.27 9.82
C LEU A 125 -1.29 -3.67 9.23
N VAL A 126 -0.61 -2.82 10.01
CA VAL A 126 0.62 -2.16 9.59
C VAL A 126 1.73 -2.33 10.63
N GLN A 127 2.95 -2.42 10.15
CA GLN A 127 4.16 -2.33 10.96
C GLN A 127 4.74 -0.93 10.87
N TYR A 128 5.27 -0.42 11.97
CA TYR A 128 5.96 0.87 12.02
C TYR A 128 6.96 0.92 13.16
N ARG A 129 7.84 1.92 13.14
CA ARG A 129 8.72 2.19 14.26
C ARG A 129 8.02 3.07 15.29
N GLY A 130 7.80 2.48 16.44
CA GLY A 130 7.23 3.16 17.59
C GLY A 130 8.27 3.92 18.41
N ASP A 131 7.91 4.25 19.64
CA ASP A 131 8.79 4.89 20.60
C ASP A 131 10.13 4.16 20.74
N LYS A 132 11.19 4.92 20.91
CA LYS A 132 12.57 4.40 21.03
C LYS A 132 13.07 3.67 19.78
N GLY A 133 12.40 3.82 18.64
CA GLY A 133 12.80 3.21 17.38
C GLY A 133 12.68 1.68 17.34
N ILE A 134 11.82 1.09 18.17
CA ILE A 134 11.55 -0.35 18.18
C ILE A 134 10.39 -0.65 17.24
N GLU A 135 10.51 -1.70 16.43
CA GLU A 135 9.44 -2.15 15.55
C GLU A 135 8.21 -2.58 16.38
N THR A 136 7.06 -2.16 15.94
CA THR A 136 5.75 -2.47 16.51
C THR A 136 4.73 -2.58 15.39
N TYR A 137 3.51 -2.98 15.71
CA TYR A 137 2.42 -3.01 14.75
C TYR A 137 1.13 -2.49 15.35
N GLY A 138 0.21 -2.11 14.47
CA GLY A 138 -1.08 -1.56 14.84
C GLY A 138 -2.06 -1.63 13.68
N TYR A 139 -3.25 -1.14 13.92
CA TYR A 139 -4.33 -1.11 12.96
C TYR A 139 -4.47 0.30 12.39
N MET A 140 -4.25 0.46 11.10
CA MET A 140 -4.39 1.75 10.41
C MET A 140 -5.78 1.85 9.77
N ASN A 141 -6.46 2.97 10.03
CA ASN A 141 -7.72 3.28 9.36
C ASN A 141 -7.45 3.72 7.91
N VAL A 142 -8.06 3.03 6.96
CA VAL A 142 -7.85 3.23 5.53
C VAL A 142 -8.46 4.53 4.97
N TYR A 143 -9.25 5.25 5.77
CA TYR A 143 -9.91 6.49 5.36
C TYR A 143 -9.20 7.75 5.86
N ASN A 144 -8.55 7.69 7.02
CA ASN A 144 -7.87 8.86 7.61
C ASN A 144 -6.41 8.63 8.00
N GLY A 145 -5.94 7.36 7.94
CA GLY A 145 -4.56 7.01 8.25
C GLY A 145 -4.20 6.93 9.73
N ASP A 146 -5.18 7.09 10.64
CA ASP A 146 -4.94 6.96 12.08
C ASP A 146 -4.52 5.54 12.44
N ILE A 147 -3.45 5.41 13.21
CA ILE A 147 -2.94 4.12 13.68
C ILE A 147 -3.32 3.91 15.14
N ARG A 148 -4.08 2.85 15.39
CA ARG A 148 -4.34 2.33 16.74
C ARG A 148 -3.26 1.31 17.09
N PRO A 149 -2.32 1.63 18.01
CA PRO A 149 -1.24 0.74 18.36
C PRO A 149 -1.73 -0.50 19.13
N THR A 150 -1.08 -1.63 18.91
CA THR A 150 -1.32 -2.86 19.71
C THR A 150 -0.50 -2.87 20.99
N HIS A 151 0.47 -1.96 21.16
CA HIS A 151 1.48 -1.95 22.23
C HIS A 151 2.40 -3.18 22.25
N LYS A 152 2.29 -4.06 21.27
CA LYS A 152 3.19 -5.20 21.09
C LYS A 152 4.42 -4.75 20.33
N ARG A 153 5.59 -5.07 20.85
CA ARG A 153 6.89 -4.65 20.32
C ARG A 153 7.69 -5.84 19.83
N ALA A 154 8.59 -5.58 18.92
CA ALA A 154 9.61 -6.54 18.52
C ALA A 154 10.43 -7.01 19.74
N PRO A 155 10.84 -8.27 19.77
CA PRO A 155 11.61 -8.83 20.86
C PRO A 155 13.04 -8.26 20.97
N ASP A 156 13.53 -7.60 19.93
CA ASP A 156 14.80 -6.89 19.94
C ASP A 156 14.71 -5.55 19.20
N ALA A 157 15.75 -4.73 19.31
CA ALA A 157 15.81 -3.38 18.72
C ALA A 157 16.37 -3.36 17.29
N ASN A 158 16.65 -4.52 16.67
CA ASN A 158 17.12 -4.57 15.30
C ASN A 158 15.95 -4.34 14.34
N TYR A 159 16.28 -3.94 13.10
CA TYR A 159 15.30 -3.88 12.03
C TYR A 159 14.80 -5.29 11.68
N GLY A 160 13.50 -5.41 11.50
CA GLY A 160 12.92 -6.68 11.15
C GLY A 160 11.50 -6.54 10.61
N THR A 161 10.87 -7.66 10.37
CA THR A 161 9.55 -7.75 9.78
C THR A 161 8.67 -8.68 10.60
N PHE A 162 7.46 -8.22 10.90
CA PHE A 162 6.40 -9.07 11.43
C PHE A 162 5.71 -9.81 10.29
N TYR A 163 5.26 -11.01 10.56
CA TYR A 163 4.46 -11.85 9.65
C TYR A 163 3.16 -12.24 10.33
N SER A 164 2.05 -12.00 9.64
CA SER A 164 0.71 -12.43 10.04
C SER A 164 0.32 -13.75 9.35
N ASP A 165 -0.64 -14.43 9.94
CA ASP A 165 -1.36 -15.52 9.28
C ASP A 165 -2.58 -14.98 8.50
N ASN A 166 -3.37 -15.90 7.91
CA ASN A 166 -4.54 -15.54 7.10
C ASN A 166 -5.69 -14.88 7.90
N ASN A 167 -5.59 -14.86 9.23
CA ASN A 167 -6.55 -14.18 10.11
C ASN A 167 -6.01 -12.81 10.59
N ALA A 168 -4.94 -12.31 9.98
CA ALA A 168 -4.20 -11.11 10.38
C ALA A 168 -3.62 -11.19 11.81
N ASP A 169 -3.46 -12.39 12.37
CA ASP A 169 -2.76 -12.61 13.64
C ASP A 169 -1.25 -12.64 13.41
N VAL A 170 -0.52 -11.74 14.07
CA VAL A 170 0.94 -11.73 13.99
C VAL A 170 1.51 -12.95 14.70
N ARG A 171 2.23 -13.80 13.96
CA ARG A 171 2.77 -15.07 14.41
C ARG A 171 4.29 -15.09 14.56
N LEU A 172 4.98 -14.37 13.70
CA LEU A 172 6.44 -14.39 13.63
C LEU A 172 7.02 -12.98 13.56
N TYR A 173 8.24 -12.84 14.03
CA TYR A 173 9.10 -11.68 13.79
C TYR A 173 10.47 -12.14 13.31
N GLU A 174 10.88 -11.69 12.15
CA GLU A 174 12.21 -11.92 11.61
C GLU A 174 13.05 -10.68 11.77
N THR A 175 14.27 -10.82 12.25
CA THR A 175 15.23 -9.73 12.39
C THR A 175 16.63 -10.18 11.99
N ALA A 176 17.43 -9.26 11.51
CA ALA A 176 18.82 -9.53 11.17
C ALA A 176 19.73 -8.36 11.56
N LYS A 177 20.83 -8.66 12.24
CA LYS A 177 21.93 -7.69 12.40
C LYS A 177 22.75 -7.56 11.12
N THR A 178 22.93 -8.69 10.44
CA THR A 178 23.62 -8.79 9.14
C THR A 178 22.90 -9.87 8.34
N TYR A 179 23.21 -9.98 7.03
CA TYR A 179 22.66 -11.03 6.17
C TYR A 179 23.01 -12.48 6.61
N LYS A 180 23.96 -12.65 7.55
CA LYS A 180 24.36 -13.95 8.11
C LYS A 180 23.80 -14.23 9.50
N ASP A 181 23.21 -13.24 10.15
CA ASP A 181 22.74 -13.33 11.54
C ASP A 181 21.24 -13.01 11.60
N VAL A 182 20.45 -13.91 11.02
CA VAL A 182 18.98 -13.85 10.99
C VAL A 182 18.44 -14.57 12.22
N LYS A 183 17.48 -13.95 12.91
CA LYS A 183 16.74 -14.53 14.04
C LYS A 183 15.25 -14.52 13.74
N ILE A 184 14.58 -15.60 14.05
CA ILE A 184 13.13 -15.74 13.93
C ILE A 184 12.55 -16.00 15.30
N TYR A 185 11.60 -15.17 15.70
CA TYR A 185 10.86 -15.28 16.95
C TYR A 185 9.43 -15.71 16.64
N GLY A 186 9.00 -16.83 17.20
CA GLY A 186 7.62 -17.27 17.15
C GLY A 186 6.83 -16.73 18.32
N ARG A 187 5.56 -16.40 18.11
CA ARG A 187 4.62 -16.11 19.18
C ARG A 187 4.29 -17.44 19.89
N LYS A 188 4.46 -17.47 21.21
CA LYS A 188 3.87 -18.53 22.04
C LYS A 188 2.42 -18.14 22.29
N ASP A 189 1.52 -19.07 22.04
CA ASP A 189 0.08 -18.94 22.35
C ASP A 189 -0.12 -18.82 23.85
#